data_504561049eb4d1ab925ff511e64d2694
#
_entry.id   504561049eb4d1ab925ff511e64d2694
#
_cell.length_a   1.000
_cell.length_b   1.000
_cell.length_c   1.000
_cell.angle_alpha   90.00
_cell.angle_beta   90.00
_cell.angle_gamma   90.00
#
_symmetry.space_group_name_H-M   'P 1'
#
loop_
_entity.id
_entity.type
_entity.pdbx_description
1 polymer ?
#
loop_
_entity_poly.entity_id
_entity_poly.type
_entity_poly.pdbx_seq_one_letter_code
_entity_poly.pdbx_strand_id
1 'polypeptide(L)'
;MKKYFPSSELIINEDGSVFHLHVKPEWLADKVILVGDPGRVALVASHFENKECEVESREFKTITGTYKGKRITVVSTGIGCDNIDIVMNELDALANIDFVTREEKDQFRQLELVRIGTCGGLQPNTPVGTFVCSQKSIGFDGLLNFYAGRNAVCDLPFERAFLNHMGWSGNMCAPAPYVIDANEELIDRIAKDDMVRGVTIAAGGFFGPQGRELRIPLADPKQNDKIEAFEYKGYKITNFEMESSALAGLARLQGHKATTVCMVIANRVAKEANTGYKNKIDDLIKTVLERI
;
A
#
# COMPACT_ATOMS: atom_id res chain seq x y z
N MET A 1 -22.09 23.10 7.52
CA MET A 1 -21.78 22.60 8.88
C MET A 1 -20.63 21.61 8.71
N LYS A 2 -19.60 21.71 9.56
CA LYS A 2 -18.51 20.73 9.59
C LYS A 2 -19.07 19.38 10.04
N LYS A 3 -18.47 18.29 9.51
CA LYS A 3 -18.82 16.94 9.93
C LYS A 3 -18.26 16.68 11.33
N TYR A 4 -19.12 16.23 12.23
CA TYR A 4 -18.76 15.79 13.57
C TYR A 4 -18.55 14.26 13.59
N PHE A 5 -17.54 13.78 14.29
CA PHE A 5 -17.21 12.36 14.42
C PHE A 5 -17.45 11.90 15.87
N PRO A 6 -18.52 11.13 16.15
CA PRO A 6 -18.79 10.62 17.49
C PRO A 6 -17.72 9.61 17.94
N SER A 7 -17.65 9.35 19.25
CA SER A 7 -16.60 8.48 19.83
C SER A 7 -16.67 7.04 19.35
N SER A 8 -17.83 6.58 18.85
CA SER A 8 -17.98 5.26 18.23
C SER A 8 -17.33 5.15 16.86
N GLU A 9 -17.19 6.28 16.15
CA GLU A 9 -16.61 6.32 14.79
C GLU A 9 -15.10 6.64 14.85
N LEU A 10 -14.69 7.58 15.70
CA LEU A 10 -13.29 7.92 15.92
C LEU A 10 -12.95 7.71 17.40
N ILE A 11 -12.27 6.60 17.70
CA ILE A 11 -11.81 6.29 19.04
C ILE A 11 -10.50 7.04 19.29
N ILE A 12 -10.45 7.85 20.33
CA ILE A 12 -9.26 8.58 20.78
C ILE A 12 -8.94 8.07 22.19
N ASN A 13 -7.68 7.68 22.41
CA ASN A 13 -7.21 7.22 23.70
C ASN A 13 -7.17 8.38 24.72
N GLU A 14 -7.10 8.07 26.02
CA GLU A 14 -7.06 9.06 27.11
C GLU A 14 -5.87 10.01 26.99
N ASP A 15 -4.76 9.56 26.38
CA ASP A 15 -3.56 10.37 26.16
C ASP A 15 -3.65 11.28 24.91
N GLY A 16 -4.78 11.24 24.18
CA GLY A 16 -5.01 12.01 22.96
C GLY A 16 -4.48 11.39 21.67
N SER A 17 -4.00 10.15 21.71
CA SER A 17 -3.56 9.39 20.51
C SER A 17 -4.74 8.68 19.83
N VAL A 18 -4.61 8.34 18.53
CA VAL A 18 -5.56 7.45 17.85
C VAL A 18 -5.47 6.02 18.38
N PHE A 19 -6.54 5.26 18.19
CA PHE A 19 -6.77 4.01 18.92
C PHE A 19 -5.77 2.90 18.60
N HIS A 20 -5.51 2.65 17.31
CA HIS A 20 -4.64 1.52 16.93
C HIS A 20 -3.17 1.93 16.82
N LEU A 21 -2.88 3.04 16.15
CA LEU A 21 -1.50 3.49 15.93
C LEU A 21 -0.86 4.10 17.17
N HIS A 22 -1.63 4.54 18.16
CA HIS A 22 -1.18 5.28 19.35
C HIS A 22 -0.33 6.52 19.00
N VAL A 23 -0.58 7.11 17.84
CA VAL A 23 0.09 8.33 17.36
C VAL A 23 -0.76 9.55 17.70
N LYS A 24 -0.11 10.65 18.06
CA LYS A 24 -0.75 11.96 18.29
C LYS A 24 -0.63 12.85 17.04
N PRO A 25 -1.58 13.80 16.83
CA PRO A 25 -1.56 14.66 15.65
C PRO A 25 -0.24 15.41 15.41
N GLU A 26 0.42 15.87 16.48
CA GLU A 26 1.69 16.61 16.43
C GLU A 26 2.87 15.74 16.00
N TRP A 27 2.77 14.41 16.14
CA TRP A 27 3.83 13.49 15.76
C TRP A 27 3.81 13.11 14.29
N LEU A 28 2.69 13.33 13.59
CA LEU A 28 2.57 12.98 12.17
C LEU A 28 3.27 14.00 11.28
N ALA A 29 4.15 13.54 10.39
CA ALA A 29 4.72 14.32 9.29
C ALA A 29 3.82 14.26 8.04
N ASP A 30 4.00 15.22 7.09
CA ASP A 30 3.27 15.18 5.81
C ASP A 30 3.79 14.09 4.87
N LYS A 31 5.06 13.71 5.03
CA LYS A 31 5.71 12.62 4.31
C LYS A 31 5.69 11.37 5.16
N VAL A 32 5.04 10.32 4.63
CA VAL A 32 4.83 9.07 5.38
C VAL A 32 5.38 7.90 4.59
N ILE A 33 6.26 7.13 5.22
CA ILE A 33 6.73 5.85 4.69
C ILE A 33 5.97 4.73 5.40
N LEU A 34 5.34 3.85 4.62
CA LEU A 34 4.66 2.66 5.13
C LEU A 34 5.48 1.41 4.84
N VAL A 35 5.55 0.52 5.81
CA VAL A 35 6.24 -0.78 5.69
C VAL A 35 5.36 -1.88 6.29
N GLY A 36 5.47 -3.12 5.81
CA GLY A 36 4.68 -4.22 6.39
C GLY A 36 5.22 -4.69 7.74
N ASP A 37 6.55 -4.76 7.88
CA ASP A 37 7.26 -5.35 9.02
C ASP A 37 7.66 -4.26 10.03
N PRO A 38 7.28 -4.37 11.32
CA PRO A 38 7.73 -3.46 12.37
C PRO A 38 9.27 -3.34 12.47
N GLY A 39 10.01 -4.42 12.19
CA GLY A 39 11.47 -4.40 12.15
C GLY A 39 12.02 -3.47 11.06
N ARG A 40 11.29 -3.30 9.95
CA ARG A 40 11.69 -2.38 8.87
C ARG A 40 11.50 -0.91 9.26
N VAL A 41 10.62 -0.59 10.20
CA VAL A 41 10.49 0.77 10.76
C VAL A 41 11.81 1.22 11.37
N ALA A 42 12.42 0.36 12.20
CA ALA A 42 13.72 0.65 12.79
C ALA A 42 14.83 0.80 11.74
N LEU A 43 14.79 0.00 10.66
CA LEU A 43 15.75 0.10 9.56
C LEU A 43 15.60 1.44 8.80
N VAL A 44 14.39 1.88 8.48
CA VAL A 44 14.16 3.21 7.87
C VAL A 44 14.63 4.33 8.81
N ALA A 45 14.24 4.26 10.08
CA ALA A 45 14.57 5.26 11.08
C ALA A 45 16.05 5.28 11.47
N SER A 46 16.83 4.24 11.14
CA SER A 46 18.30 4.25 11.31
C SER A 46 19.01 5.26 10.41
N HIS A 47 18.35 5.73 9.36
CA HIS A 47 18.84 6.79 8.47
C HIS A 47 18.45 8.20 8.93
N PHE A 48 17.62 8.34 9.98
CA PHE A 48 17.20 9.65 10.48
C PHE A 48 18.30 10.30 11.31
N GLU A 49 18.43 11.62 11.19
CA GLU A 49 19.37 12.44 11.95
C GLU A 49 18.96 12.55 13.43
N ASN A 50 17.65 12.56 13.66
CA ASN A 50 17.04 12.57 14.99
C ASN A 50 15.73 11.76 14.97
N LYS A 51 15.24 11.40 16.15
CA LYS A 51 13.92 10.83 16.36
C LYS A 51 13.12 11.77 17.27
N GLU A 52 11.91 12.14 16.85
CA GLU A 52 10.99 13.00 17.61
C GLU A 52 10.05 12.17 18.47
N CYS A 53 9.58 11.05 17.94
CA CYS A 53 8.76 10.09 18.68
C CYS A 53 9.04 8.67 18.21
N GLU A 54 8.80 7.72 19.09
CA GLU A 54 8.77 6.29 18.80
C GLU A 54 7.65 5.67 19.64
N VAL A 55 6.66 5.07 18.97
CA VAL A 55 5.53 4.38 19.60
C VAL A 55 5.30 3.04 18.97
N GLU A 56 4.79 2.08 19.74
CA GLU A 56 4.50 0.73 19.28
C GLU A 56 3.21 0.24 19.95
N SER A 57 2.28 -0.25 19.14
CA SER A 57 1.02 -0.83 19.57
C SER A 57 0.64 -1.95 18.61
N ARG A 58 0.50 -3.17 19.11
CA ARG A 58 0.22 -4.36 18.28
C ARG A 58 1.28 -4.53 17.18
N GLU A 59 0.86 -4.68 15.91
CA GLU A 59 1.72 -4.71 14.73
C GLU A 59 2.14 -3.32 14.21
N PHE A 60 1.60 -2.26 14.80
CA PHE A 60 1.86 -0.88 14.38
C PHE A 60 3.00 -0.29 15.20
N LYS A 61 4.10 -0.04 14.54
CA LYS A 61 5.23 0.72 15.07
C LYS A 61 5.39 1.99 14.27
N THR A 62 5.54 3.12 14.95
CA THR A 62 5.69 4.44 14.33
C THR A 62 6.93 5.14 14.89
N ILE A 63 7.75 5.68 13.99
CA ILE A 63 8.86 6.56 14.33
C ILE A 63 8.77 7.79 13.43
N THR A 64 8.79 8.98 14.02
CA THR A 64 8.93 10.25 13.29
C THR A 64 10.31 10.85 13.57
N GLY A 65 10.93 11.40 12.54
CA GLY A 65 12.23 12.02 12.63
C GLY A 65 12.58 12.83 11.39
N THR A 66 13.84 13.20 11.26
CA THR A 66 14.33 14.05 10.17
C THR A 66 15.36 13.29 9.33
N TYR A 67 15.22 13.36 8.01
CA TYR A 67 16.18 12.88 7.03
C TYR A 67 16.55 14.00 6.06
N LYS A 68 17.81 14.47 6.06
CA LYS A 68 18.29 15.59 5.22
C LYS A 68 17.35 16.80 5.25
N GLY A 69 16.95 17.20 6.46
CA GLY A 69 16.05 18.33 6.70
C GLY A 69 14.58 18.07 6.37
N LYS A 70 14.20 16.88 5.89
CA LYS A 70 12.80 16.50 5.66
C LYS A 70 12.26 15.78 6.91
N ARG A 71 11.14 16.24 7.44
CA ARG A 71 10.40 15.55 8.50
C ARG A 71 9.62 14.38 7.90
N ILE A 72 9.84 13.17 8.39
CA ILE A 72 9.27 11.93 7.85
C ILE A 72 8.72 11.09 9.01
N THR A 73 7.53 10.56 8.84
CA THR A 73 6.96 9.51 9.70
C THR A 73 7.09 8.17 8.99
N VAL A 74 7.62 7.16 9.67
CA VAL A 74 7.59 5.77 9.19
C VAL A 74 6.66 4.95 10.08
N VAL A 75 5.76 4.18 9.46
CA VAL A 75 4.74 3.37 10.15
C VAL A 75 4.75 1.94 9.60
N SER A 76 4.73 0.94 10.48
CA SER A 76 4.40 -0.43 10.07
C SER A 76 2.90 -0.61 9.97
N THR A 77 2.47 -1.36 8.95
CA THR A 77 1.06 -1.63 8.70
C THR A 77 0.66 -3.07 9.06
N GLY A 78 1.63 -3.96 9.34
CA GLY A 78 1.35 -5.39 9.25
C GLY A 78 1.14 -5.83 7.80
N ILE A 79 0.38 -6.89 7.59
CA ILE A 79 0.13 -7.51 6.29
C ILE A 79 -1.36 -7.40 5.95
N GLY A 80 -1.66 -6.98 4.73
CA GLY A 80 -3.00 -7.04 4.16
C GLY A 80 -3.76 -5.71 4.10
N CYS A 81 -4.78 -5.67 3.25
CA CYS A 81 -5.56 -4.47 2.96
C CYS A 81 -6.47 -4.05 4.12
N ASP A 82 -6.89 -4.98 4.98
CA ASP A 82 -7.65 -4.70 6.20
C ASP A 82 -6.87 -3.83 7.18
N ASN A 83 -5.58 -4.10 7.37
CA ASN A 83 -4.71 -3.24 8.16
C ASN A 83 -4.46 -1.87 7.49
N ILE A 84 -4.39 -1.81 6.17
CA ILE A 84 -4.28 -0.54 5.42
C ILE A 84 -5.53 0.32 5.66
N ASP A 85 -6.70 -0.28 5.80
CA ASP A 85 -7.93 0.44 6.14
C ASP A 85 -7.79 1.19 7.47
N ILE A 86 -7.32 0.50 8.50
CA ILE A 86 -7.05 1.10 9.83
C ILE A 86 -6.03 2.24 9.71
N VAL A 87 -4.88 1.95 9.10
CA VAL A 87 -3.77 2.89 9.03
C VAL A 87 -4.15 4.17 8.27
N MET A 88 -4.80 4.02 7.11
CA MET A 88 -5.15 5.18 6.27
C MET A 88 -6.22 6.05 6.92
N ASN A 89 -7.23 5.46 7.55
CA ASN A 89 -8.27 6.23 8.24
C ASN A 89 -7.71 6.93 9.50
N GLU A 90 -6.83 6.29 10.26
CA GLU A 90 -6.22 6.92 11.42
C GLU A 90 -5.18 8.00 11.04
N LEU A 91 -4.41 7.83 9.97
CA LEU A 91 -3.50 8.86 9.47
C LEU A 91 -4.26 10.09 8.92
N ASP A 92 -5.36 9.86 8.19
CA ASP A 92 -6.22 10.96 7.74
C ASP A 92 -6.87 11.69 8.92
N ALA A 93 -7.35 10.96 9.93
CA ALA A 93 -7.92 11.57 11.14
C ALA A 93 -6.88 12.44 11.88
N LEU A 94 -5.65 11.96 12.05
CA LEU A 94 -4.55 12.74 12.64
C LEU A 94 -4.27 14.02 11.86
N ALA A 95 -4.32 13.94 10.52
CA ALA A 95 -4.06 15.08 9.64
C ALA A 95 -5.22 16.09 9.64
N ASN A 96 -6.49 15.62 9.56
CA ASN A 96 -7.61 16.41 9.10
C ASN A 96 -8.77 16.54 10.09
N ILE A 97 -8.71 15.86 11.26
CA ILE A 97 -9.73 16.01 12.31
C ILE A 97 -9.13 16.71 13.54
N ASP A 98 -9.84 17.67 14.08
CA ASP A 98 -9.53 18.26 15.37
C ASP A 98 -10.04 17.31 16.47
N PHE A 99 -9.14 16.78 17.30
CA PHE A 99 -9.49 15.79 18.31
C PHE A 99 -10.20 16.36 19.54
N VAL A 100 -10.13 17.69 19.75
CA VAL A 100 -10.83 18.37 20.84
C VAL A 100 -12.29 18.61 20.46
N THR A 101 -12.52 19.20 19.29
CA THR A 101 -13.89 19.49 18.80
C THR A 101 -14.54 18.29 18.12
N ARG A 102 -13.74 17.31 17.70
CA ARG A 102 -14.14 16.12 16.92
C ARG A 102 -14.79 16.49 15.58
N GLU A 103 -14.33 17.58 14.97
CA GLU A 103 -14.80 18.08 13.68
C GLU A 103 -13.67 18.14 12.66
N GLU A 104 -14.03 18.17 11.37
CA GLU A 104 -13.06 18.40 10.30
C GLU A 104 -12.33 19.73 10.50
N LYS A 105 -11.01 19.75 10.30
CA LYS A 105 -10.21 20.99 10.31
C LYS A 105 -10.60 21.90 9.15
N ASP A 106 -10.42 23.22 9.29
CA ASP A 106 -10.69 24.18 8.21
C ASP A 106 -9.73 24.06 7.04
N GLN A 107 -8.49 23.66 7.32
CA GLN A 107 -7.45 23.50 6.34
C GLN A 107 -7.15 22.02 6.15
N PHE A 108 -7.35 21.53 4.93
CA PHE A 108 -6.99 20.17 4.56
C PHE A 108 -5.48 20.02 4.50
N ARG A 109 -4.97 19.01 5.18
CA ARG A 109 -3.55 18.63 5.21
C ARG A 109 -3.37 17.39 4.36
N GLN A 110 -2.73 17.55 3.20
CA GLN A 110 -2.44 16.45 2.28
C GLN A 110 -1.20 15.69 2.72
N LEU A 111 -1.32 14.37 2.80
CA LEU A 111 -0.19 13.47 3.06
C LEU A 111 0.38 12.93 1.75
N GLU A 112 1.69 12.71 1.72
CA GLU A 112 2.42 11.98 0.68
C GLU A 112 2.89 10.64 1.26
N LEU A 113 2.30 9.52 0.78
CA LEU A 113 2.53 8.20 1.33
C LEU A 113 3.27 7.31 0.32
N VAL A 114 4.41 6.76 0.74
CA VAL A 114 5.16 5.78 -0.06
C VAL A 114 5.31 4.48 0.73
N ARG A 115 4.70 3.41 0.23
CA ARG A 115 4.88 2.09 0.84
C ARG A 115 6.12 1.41 0.26
N ILE A 116 6.99 0.89 1.14
CA ILE A 116 8.15 0.08 0.77
C ILE A 116 7.89 -1.37 1.16
N GLY A 117 7.76 -2.23 0.16
CA GLY A 117 7.41 -3.63 0.34
C GLY A 117 8.31 -4.61 -0.40
N THR A 118 7.88 -5.87 -0.39
CA THR A 118 8.42 -6.96 -1.20
C THR A 118 7.31 -7.56 -2.05
N CYS A 119 7.65 -8.15 -3.20
CA CYS A 119 6.67 -8.70 -4.12
C CYS A 119 7.17 -9.95 -4.85
N GLY A 120 6.24 -10.65 -5.50
CA GLY A 120 6.54 -11.72 -6.44
C GLY A 120 6.41 -11.23 -7.87
N GLY A 121 7.48 -11.33 -8.68
CA GLY A 121 7.47 -10.99 -10.10
C GLY A 121 6.67 -11.98 -10.93
N LEU A 122 6.02 -11.48 -12.00
CA LEU A 122 5.15 -12.25 -12.90
C LEU A 122 5.56 -12.12 -14.38
N GLN A 123 6.60 -11.36 -14.67
CA GLN A 123 7.07 -11.15 -16.04
C GLN A 123 8.59 -11.39 -16.13
N PRO A 124 9.13 -11.74 -17.32
CA PRO A 124 10.56 -11.89 -17.52
C PRO A 124 11.38 -10.63 -17.19
N ASN A 125 10.80 -9.44 -17.34
CA ASN A 125 11.45 -8.15 -17.04
C ASN A 125 11.37 -7.75 -15.55
N THR A 126 10.84 -8.61 -14.69
CA THR A 126 10.85 -8.44 -13.23
C THR A 126 11.60 -9.56 -12.51
N PRO A 127 12.91 -9.79 -12.82
CA PRO A 127 13.71 -10.79 -12.11
C PRO A 127 13.88 -10.43 -10.64
N VAL A 128 14.35 -11.39 -9.85
CA VAL A 128 14.64 -11.20 -8.42
C VAL A 128 15.62 -10.03 -8.24
N GLY A 129 15.30 -9.14 -7.32
CA GLY A 129 16.05 -7.92 -7.02
C GLY A 129 15.65 -6.68 -7.83
N THR A 130 14.67 -6.78 -8.76
CA THR A 130 14.10 -5.62 -9.44
C THR A 130 13.27 -4.78 -8.47
N PHE A 131 13.34 -3.46 -8.58
CA PHE A 131 12.43 -2.54 -7.92
C PHE A 131 11.24 -2.26 -8.84
N VAL A 132 10.03 -2.46 -8.33
CA VAL A 132 8.78 -2.22 -9.04
C VAL A 132 8.01 -1.14 -8.33
N CYS A 133 7.64 -0.08 -9.04
CA CYS A 133 6.71 0.95 -8.58
C CYS A 133 5.32 0.65 -9.16
N SER A 134 4.34 0.50 -8.30
CA SER A 134 2.95 0.24 -8.67
C SER A 134 2.32 1.51 -9.22
N GLN A 135 2.27 1.64 -10.55
CA GLN A 135 1.55 2.76 -11.17
C GLN A 135 0.03 2.50 -11.22
N LYS A 136 -0.36 1.22 -11.24
CA LYS A 136 -1.74 0.76 -11.21
C LYS A 136 -1.83 -0.49 -10.33
N SER A 137 -2.89 -0.60 -9.55
CA SER A 137 -3.11 -1.76 -8.67
C SER A 137 -4.47 -2.39 -8.93
N ILE A 138 -4.52 -3.72 -8.92
CA ILE A 138 -5.74 -4.53 -8.99
C ILE A 138 -5.97 -5.14 -7.62
N GLY A 139 -7.02 -4.73 -6.93
CA GLY A 139 -7.38 -5.24 -5.60
C GLY A 139 -8.23 -6.49 -5.69
N PHE A 140 -7.74 -7.60 -5.14
CA PHE A 140 -8.51 -8.83 -4.92
C PHE A 140 -9.17 -8.86 -3.54
N ASP A 141 -8.91 -7.84 -2.73
CA ASP A 141 -9.40 -7.69 -1.36
C ASP A 141 -10.85 -7.23 -1.27
N GLY A 142 -11.32 -6.49 -2.28
CA GLY A 142 -12.67 -5.94 -2.33
C GLY A 142 -12.94 -4.77 -1.38
N LEU A 143 -11.95 -4.30 -0.62
CA LEU A 143 -12.11 -3.28 0.42
C LEU A 143 -12.75 -1.99 -0.09
N LEU A 144 -12.31 -1.50 -1.23
CA LEU A 144 -12.78 -0.22 -1.76
C LEU A 144 -14.28 -0.24 -2.14
N ASN A 145 -14.88 -1.41 -2.32
CA ASN A 145 -16.30 -1.54 -2.62
C ASN A 145 -17.21 -1.15 -1.44
N PHE A 146 -16.66 -1.04 -0.22
CA PHE A 146 -17.38 -0.55 0.97
C PHE A 146 -17.38 0.98 1.09
N TYR A 147 -16.66 1.70 0.22
CA TYR A 147 -16.53 3.15 0.28
C TYR A 147 -17.32 3.85 -0.82
N ALA A 148 -18.07 4.90 -0.45
CA ALA A 148 -18.72 5.77 -1.41
C ALA A 148 -17.69 6.49 -2.31
N GLY A 149 -18.05 6.75 -3.57
CA GLY A 149 -17.14 7.40 -4.51
C GLY A 149 -16.16 6.46 -5.23
N ARG A 150 -16.12 5.18 -4.90
CA ARG A 150 -15.25 4.16 -5.49
C ARG A 150 -15.20 4.25 -7.02
N ASN A 151 -16.34 4.34 -7.68
CA ASN A 151 -16.42 4.38 -9.15
C ASN A 151 -15.88 5.67 -9.77
N ALA A 152 -15.76 6.75 -9.01
CA ALA A 152 -15.17 8.00 -9.49
C ALA A 152 -13.63 7.96 -9.51
N VAL A 153 -13.02 7.05 -8.77
CA VAL A 153 -11.56 6.94 -8.64
C VAL A 153 -10.99 5.70 -9.33
N CYS A 154 -11.80 4.69 -9.61
CA CYS A 154 -11.37 3.43 -10.22
C CYS A 154 -11.38 3.45 -11.76
N ASP A 155 -10.49 2.66 -12.37
CA ASP A 155 -10.43 2.42 -13.82
C ASP A 155 -11.43 1.32 -14.23
N LEU A 156 -12.72 1.68 -14.35
CA LEU A 156 -13.80 0.74 -14.66
C LEU A 156 -13.62 0.01 -16.02
N PRO A 157 -13.08 0.63 -17.10
CA PRO A 157 -12.76 -0.08 -18.32
C PRO A 157 -11.71 -1.18 -18.13
N PHE A 158 -10.66 -0.92 -17.34
CA PHE A 158 -9.63 -1.91 -17.04
C PHE A 158 -10.19 -3.07 -16.21
N GLU A 159 -11.04 -2.78 -15.21
CA GLU A 159 -11.72 -3.81 -14.40
C GLU A 159 -12.51 -4.78 -15.30
N ARG A 160 -13.30 -4.24 -16.22
CA ARG A 160 -14.07 -5.06 -17.16
C ARG A 160 -13.20 -5.91 -18.07
N ALA A 161 -12.10 -5.33 -18.58
CA ALA A 161 -11.16 -6.06 -19.42
C ALA A 161 -10.50 -7.22 -18.65
N PHE A 162 -10.09 -6.96 -17.40
CA PHE A 162 -9.49 -7.97 -16.54
C PHE A 162 -10.47 -9.10 -16.21
N LEU A 163 -11.67 -8.77 -15.74
CA LEU A 163 -12.70 -9.77 -15.43
C LEU A 163 -13.09 -10.65 -16.61
N ASN A 164 -13.25 -10.03 -17.80
CA ASN A 164 -13.54 -10.76 -19.03
C ASN A 164 -12.41 -11.73 -19.42
N HIS A 165 -11.15 -11.29 -19.28
CA HIS A 165 -9.99 -12.13 -19.56
C HIS A 165 -9.88 -13.30 -18.59
N MET A 166 -10.07 -13.06 -17.29
CA MET A 166 -10.01 -14.10 -16.26
C MET A 166 -11.12 -15.15 -16.43
N GLY A 167 -12.28 -14.76 -16.96
CA GLY A 167 -13.43 -15.66 -17.14
C GLY A 167 -13.91 -16.25 -15.82
N TRP A 168 -13.71 -15.55 -14.71
CA TRP A 168 -14.18 -16.01 -13.39
C TRP A 168 -15.69 -15.99 -13.29
N SER A 169 -16.25 -17.00 -12.62
CA SER A 169 -17.67 -17.15 -12.38
C SER A 169 -17.93 -17.69 -10.97
N GLY A 170 -19.16 -17.60 -10.50
CA GLY A 170 -19.53 -18.08 -9.17
C GLY A 170 -18.75 -17.39 -8.07
N ASN A 171 -18.22 -18.17 -7.13
CA ASN A 171 -17.49 -17.66 -5.96
C ASN A 171 -16.20 -16.90 -6.31
N MET A 172 -15.62 -17.14 -7.50
CA MET A 172 -14.41 -16.41 -7.95
C MET A 172 -14.69 -14.95 -8.33
N CYS A 173 -15.95 -14.57 -8.54
CA CYS A 173 -16.34 -13.19 -8.82
C CYS A 173 -16.54 -12.35 -7.56
N ALA A 174 -16.48 -12.95 -6.39
CA ALA A 174 -16.70 -12.27 -5.12
C ALA A 174 -15.46 -12.44 -4.19
N PRO A 175 -14.87 -11.35 -3.71
CA PRO A 175 -15.22 -9.95 -3.96
C PRO A 175 -14.79 -9.49 -5.35
N ALA A 176 -15.58 -8.61 -5.98
CA ALA A 176 -15.25 -8.08 -7.30
C ALA A 176 -13.93 -7.31 -7.26
N PRO A 177 -12.95 -7.63 -8.12
CA PRO A 177 -11.73 -6.86 -8.23
C PRO A 177 -11.99 -5.40 -8.58
N TYR A 178 -11.17 -4.50 -8.05
CA TYR A 178 -11.18 -3.09 -8.44
C TYR A 178 -9.79 -2.67 -8.93
N VAL A 179 -9.75 -1.67 -9.80
CA VAL A 179 -8.50 -1.19 -10.41
C VAL A 179 -8.34 0.29 -10.13
N ILE A 180 -7.19 0.65 -9.60
CA ILE A 180 -6.89 2.01 -9.14
C ILE A 180 -5.51 2.46 -9.62
N ASP A 181 -5.40 3.72 -10.06
CA ASP A 181 -4.13 4.36 -10.37
C ASP A 181 -3.52 4.96 -9.10
N ALA A 182 -2.23 4.77 -8.90
CA ALA A 182 -1.48 5.51 -7.89
C ALA A 182 -1.29 6.97 -8.32
N ASN A 183 -0.75 7.82 -7.45
CA ASN A 183 -0.54 9.23 -7.76
C ASN A 183 0.63 9.39 -8.74
N GLU A 184 0.36 9.96 -9.94
CA GLU A 184 1.33 10.08 -11.03
C GLU A 184 2.51 10.98 -10.66
N GLU A 185 2.26 12.13 -10.04
CA GLU A 185 3.33 13.05 -9.60
C GLU A 185 4.29 12.37 -8.63
N LEU A 186 3.76 11.58 -7.70
CA LEU A 186 4.57 10.84 -6.73
C LEU A 186 5.35 9.71 -7.41
N ILE A 187 4.73 9.01 -8.38
CA ILE A 187 5.41 7.98 -9.19
C ILE A 187 6.58 8.60 -9.96
N ASP A 188 6.37 9.74 -10.64
CA ASP A 188 7.40 10.40 -11.43
C ASP A 188 8.59 10.86 -10.59
N ARG A 189 8.33 11.26 -9.34
CA ARG A 189 9.35 11.63 -8.38
C ARG A 189 10.12 10.43 -7.84
N ILE A 190 9.43 9.34 -7.52
CA ILE A 190 9.99 8.15 -6.87
C ILE A 190 10.61 7.19 -7.89
N ALA A 191 9.85 6.81 -8.94
CA ALA A 191 10.27 5.81 -9.92
C ALA A 191 10.91 6.47 -11.14
N LYS A 192 12.23 6.41 -11.19
CA LYS A 192 13.03 6.83 -12.34
C LYS A 192 13.47 5.60 -13.15
N ASP A 193 14.51 5.70 -13.95
CA ASP A 193 15.01 4.63 -14.82
C ASP A 193 15.52 3.39 -14.06
N ASP A 194 15.64 3.48 -12.74
CA ASP A 194 16.07 2.40 -11.83
C ASP A 194 14.91 1.54 -11.30
N MET A 195 13.67 1.83 -11.68
CA MET A 195 12.49 1.08 -11.25
C MET A 195 11.58 0.74 -12.43
N VAL A 196 11.01 -0.45 -12.41
CA VAL A 196 9.94 -0.84 -13.35
C VAL A 196 8.62 -0.23 -12.86
N ARG A 197 7.95 0.56 -13.71
CA ARG A 197 6.57 0.99 -13.46
C ARG A 197 5.63 -0.14 -13.90
N GLY A 198 4.79 -0.61 -12.99
CA GLY A 198 4.04 -1.83 -13.23
C GLY A 198 2.59 -1.81 -12.79
N VAL A 199 1.85 -2.82 -13.24
CA VAL A 199 0.53 -3.16 -12.75
C VAL A 199 0.67 -4.25 -11.68
N THR A 200 0.28 -3.94 -10.46
CA THR A 200 0.44 -4.81 -9.30
C THR A 200 -0.89 -5.42 -8.90
N ILE A 201 -0.93 -6.71 -8.60
CA ILE A 201 -2.09 -7.31 -7.91
C ILE A 201 -1.85 -7.26 -6.41
N ALA A 202 -2.77 -6.61 -5.68
CA ALA A 202 -2.87 -6.69 -4.24
C ALA A 202 -3.84 -7.83 -3.88
N ALA A 203 -3.27 -8.93 -3.39
CA ALA A 203 -4.02 -10.14 -3.10
C ALA A 203 -4.43 -10.20 -1.63
N GLY A 204 -5.67 -10.56 -1.35
CA GLY A 204 -6.21 -10.73 0.00
C GLY A 204 -5.66 -11.95 0.76
N GLY A 205 -4.60 -12.59 0.26
CA GLY A 205 -3.92 -13.73 0.90
C GLY A 205 -2.67 -14.13 0.14
N PHE A 206 -1.74 -14.76 0.83
CA PHE A 206 -0.43 -15.14 0.25
C PHE A 206 -0.49 -16.43 -0.57
N PHE A 207 -1.33 -17.40 -0.20
CA PHE A 207 -1.40 -18.72 -0.86
C PHE A 207 -2.41 -18.74 -2.00
N GLY A 208 -3.64 -19.15 -1.75
CA GLY A 208 -4.69 -19.31 -2.76
C GLY A 208 -4.91 -18.06 -3.62
N PRO A 209 -5.09 -16.85 -3.05
CA PRO A 209 -5.30 -15.64 -3.83
C PRO A 209 -4.13 -15.27 -4.75
N GLN A 210 -2.92 -15.74 -4.45
CA GLN A 210 -1.76 -15.60 -5.32
C GLN A 210 -1.46 -16.88 -6.13
N GLY A 211 -2.39 -17.83 -6.20
CA GLY A 211 -2.23 -19.07 -6.96
C GLY A 211 -1.12 -20.00 -6.44
N ARG A 212 -0.89 -20.02 -5.12
CA ARG A 212 -0.03 -21.02 -4.46
C ARG A 212 -0.89 -22.13 -3.91
N GLU A 213 -0.69 -23.32 -4.42
CA GLU A 213 -1.35 -24.53 -3.93
C GLU A 213 -0.46 -25.25 -2.93
N LEU A 214 -1.04 -25.63 -1.78
CA LEU A 214 -0.44 -26.57 -0.84
C LEU A 214 -1.34 -27.82 -0.75
N ARG A 215 -1.94 -28.06 0.44
CA ARG A 215 -2.87 -29.21 0.64
C ARG A 215 -4.28 -28.95 0.12
N ILE A 216 -4.67 -27.68 0.01
CA ILE A 216 -5.99 -27.28 -0.49
C ILE A 216 -5.82 -26.90 -1.95
N PRO A 217 -6.56 -27.57 -2.88
CA PRO A 217 -6.47 -27.26 -4.29
C PRO A 217 -7.04 -25.85 -4.59
N LEU A 218 -6.54 -25.24 -5.65
CA LEU A 218 -7.02 -23.93 -6.10
C LEU A 218 -8.38 -24.07 -6.79
N ALA A 219 -9.25 -23.06 -6.62
CA ALA A 219 -10.52 -22.98 -7.34
C ALA A 219 -10.31 -22.77 -8.85
N ASP A 220 -9.27 -22.03 -9.25
CA ASP A 220 -8.81 -21.90 -10.62
C ASP A 220 -7.32 -22.28 -10.71
N PRO A 221 -6.98 -23.53 -11.05
CA PRO A 221 -5.57 -23.96 -11.17
C PRO A 221 -4.77 -23.21 -12.26
N LYS A 222 -5.46 -22.55 -13.20
CA LYS A 222 -4.85 -21.75 -14.28
C LYS A 222 -4.83 -20.25 -13.98
N GLN A 223 -5.15 -19.85 -12.76
CA GLN A 223 -5.22 -18.43 -12.37
C GLN A 223 -3.96 -17.67 -12.77
N ASN A 224 -2.78 -18.19 -12.44
CA ASN A 224 -1.52 -17.50 -12.70
C ASN A 224 -1.17 -17.43 -14.18
N ASP A 225 -1.46 -18.49 -14.96
CA ASP A 225 -1.27 -18.49 -16.42
C ASP A 225 -2.11 -17.40 -17.08
N LYS A 226 -3.37 -17.26 -16.65
CA LYS A 226 -4.26 -16.20 -17.13
C LYS A 226 -3.74 -14.81 -16.75
N ILE A 227 -3.33 -14.62 -15.49
CA ILE A 227 -2.80 -13.34 -15.00
C ILE A 227 -1.53 -12.93 -15.77
N GLU A 228 -0.61 -13.85 -15.98
CA GLU A 228 0.63 -13.62 -16.76
C GLU A 228 0.33 -13.24 -18.21
N ALA A 229 -0.65 -13.89 -18.83
CA ALA A 229 -1.06 -13.67 -20.21
C ALA A 229 -1.92 -12.39 -20.39
N PHE A 230 -2.41 -11.79 -19.31
CA PHE A 230 -3.27 -10.61 -19.41
C PHE A 230 -2.52 -9.43 -20.00
N GLU A 231 -3.13 -8.81 -21.00
CA GLU A 231 -2.68 -7.54 -21.57
C GLU A 231 -3.88 -6.66 -21.92
N TYR A 232 -3.83 -5.40 -21.54
CA TYR A 232 -4.83 -4.40 -21.90
C TYR A 232 -4.17 -3.04 -22.09
N LYS A 233 -4.35 -2.44 -23.27
CA LYS A 233 -3.74 -1.15 -23.65
C LYS A 233 -2.22 -1.09 -23.40
N GLY A 234 -1.51 -2.19 -23.67
CA GLY A 234 -0.06 -2.29 -23.45
C GLY A 234 0.36 -2.55 -22.00
N TYR A 235 -0.57 -2.60 -21.05
CA TYR A 235 -0.30 -2.96 -19.66
C TYR A 235 -0.33 -4.47 -19.47
N LYS A 236 0.72 -5.00 -18.86
CA LYS A 236 0.81 -6.38 -18.33
C LYS A 236 0.91 -6.35 -16.83
N ILE A 237 0.42 -7.40 -16.17
CA ILE A 237 0.55 -7.53 -14.72
C ILE A 237 1.99 -7.92 -14.39
N THR A 238 2.65 -7.11 -13.57
CA THR A 238 4.10 -7.23 -13.30
C THR A 238 4.40 -8.05 -12.05
N ASN A 239 3.57 -7.94 -11.02
CA ASN A 239 3.89 -8.52 -9.72
C ASN A 239 2.66 -8.70 -8.82
N PHE A 240 2.83 -9.53 -7.79
CA PHE A 240 1.92 -9.68 -6.65
C PHE A 240 2.51 -9.05 -5.38
N GLU A 241 1.67 -8.37 -4.62
CA GLU A 241 1.86 -8.02 -3.21
C GLU A 241 0.48 -8.02 -2.50
N MET A 242 0.29 -7.33 -1.37
CA MET A 242 -0.92 -7.53 -0.56
C MET A 242 -1.61 -6.22 -0.08
N GLU A 243 -1.17 -5.01 -0.47
CA GLU A 243 -1.64 -3.75 0.13
C GLU A 243 -1.84 -2.57 -0.84
N SER A 244 -1.19 -2.59 -2.02
CA SER A 244 -1.09 -1.42 -2.91
C SER A 244 -2.44 -0.87 -3.40
N SER A 245 -3.43 -1.73 -3.61
CA SER A 245 -4.76 -1.33 -4.07
C SER A 245 -5.52 -0.53 -3.02
N ALA A 246 -5.55 -1.02 -1.78
CA ALA A 246 -6.20 -0.34 -0.67
C ALA A 246 -5.52 1.00 -0.38
N LEU A 247 -4.18 1.02 -0.35
CA LEU A 247 -3.42 2.24 -0.12
C LEU A 247 -3.72 3.31 -1.18
N ALA A 248 -3.60 2.97 -2.47
CA ALA A 248 -3.86 3.92 -3.55
C ALA A 248 -5.32 4.37 -3.58
N GLY A 249 -6.25 3.44 -3.34
CA GLY A 249 -7.69 3.70 -3.36
C GLY A 249 -8.14 4.62 -2.24
N LEU A 250 -7.78 4.29 -1.00
CA LEU A 250 -8.14 5.12 0.16
C LEU A 250 -7.47 6.49 0.11
N ALA A 251 -6.17 6.55 -0.23
CA ALA A 251 -5.48 7.82 -0.40
C ALA A 251 -6.20 8.72 -1.40
N ARG A 252 -6.62 8.17 -2.54
CA ARG A 252 -7.31 8.94 -3.58
C ARG A 252 -8.71 9.41 -3.14
N LEU A 253 -9.46 8.57 -2.40
CA LEU A 253 -10.75 8.95 -1.84
C LEU A 253 -10.62 10.03 -0.74
N GLN A 254 -9.55 9.98 0.04
CA GLN A 254 -9.25 10.92 1.12
C GLN A 254 -8.54 12.19 0.64
N GLY A 255 -8.11 12.28 -0.63
CA GLY A 255 -7.40 13.43 -1.19
C GLY A 255 -5.89 13.44 -0.93
N HIS A 256 -5.31 12.32 -0.50
CA HIS A 256 -3.87 12.14 -0.30
C HIS A 256 -3.17 11.63 -1.57
N LYS A 257 -1.83 11.70 -1.59
CA LYS A 257 -0.99 11.12 -2.63
C LYS A 257 -0.37 9.82 -2.12
N ALA A 258 -0.48 8.73 -2.88
CA ALA A 258 0.14 7.47 -2.50
C ALA A 258 0.71 6.70 -3.69
N THR A 259 1.78 5.94 -3.44
CA THR A 259 2.30 4.89 -4.30
C THR A 259 2.96 3.78 -3.49
N THR A 260 3.16 2.62 -4.12
CA THR A 260 3.86 1.48 -3.52
C THR A 260 5.09 1.15 -4.36
N VAL A 261 6.22 0.95 -3.70
CA VAL A 261 7.43 0.42 -4.30
C VAL A 261 7.81 -0.89 -3.63
N CYS A 262 8.11 -1.90 -4.42
CA CYS A 262 8.45 -3.22 -3.91
C CYS A 262 9.73 -3.74 -4.54
N MET A 263 10.48 -4.50 -3.77
CA MET A 263 11.56 -5.32 -4.31
C MET A 263 11.04 -6.72 -4.64
N VAL A 264 11.33 -7.21 -5.83
CA VAL A 264 11.02 -8.58 -6.24
C VAL A 264 11.91 -9.55 -5.46
N ILE A 265 11.31 -10.40 -4.63
CA ILE A 265 12.03 -11.44 -3.85
C ILE A 265 11.82 -12.85 -4.38
N ALA A 266 10.84 -13.05 -5.25
CA ALA A 266 10.58 -14.29 -5.94
C ALA A 266 10.05 -13.97 -7.34
N ASN A 267 10.43 -14.75 -8.35
CA ASN A 267 9.88 -14.67 -9.70
C ASN A 267 9.31 -16.02 -10.11
N ARG A 268 8.02 -16.06 -10.44
CA ARG A 268 7.31 -17.30 -10.75
C ARG A 268 7.67 -17.85 -12.12
N VAL A 269 7.93 -16.99 -13.09
CA VAL A 269 8.32 -17.38 -14.45
C VAL A 269 9.69 -18.02 -14.44
N ALA A 270 10.64 -17.41 -13.72
CA ALA A 270 11.99 -17.94 -13.55
C ALA A 270 12.10 -19.08 -12.50
N LYS A 271 11.03 -19.29 -11.70
CA LYS A 271 11.00 -20.21 -10.55
C LYS A 271 12.11 -19.93 -9.52
N GLU A 272 12.47 -18.66 -9.36
CA GLU A 272 13.52 -18.20 -8.47
C GLU A 272 12.93 -17.57 -7.20
N ALA A 273 13.63 -17.73 -6.08
CA ALA A 273 13.35 -17.03 -4.83
C ALA A 273 14.66 -16.67 -4.13
N ASN A 274 14.70 -15.50 -3.50
CA ASN A 274 15.84 -15.03 -2.71
C ASN A 274 15.37 -14.66 -1.31
N THR A 275 15.81 -15.40 -0.32
CA THR A 275 15.56 -15.13 1.10
C THR A 275 16.58 -14.16 1.72
N GLY A 276 17.72 -13.95 1.06
CA GLY A 276 18.81 -13.05 1.49
C GLY A 276 18.63 -11.58 1.05
N TYR A 277 17.41 -11.12 0.82
CA TYR A 277 17.09 -9.81 0.24
C TYR A 277 17.34 -8.60 1.16
N LYS A 278 17.68 -8.80 2.44
CA LYS A 278 17.75 -7.74 3.45
C LYS A 278 18.70 -6.58 3.11
N ASN A 279 19.85 -6.88 2.52
CA ASN A 279 20.80 -5.81 2.14
C ASN A 279 20.26 -4.93 1.00
N LYS A 280 19.58 -5.53 0.02
CA LYS A 280 19.06 -4.82 -1.14
C LYS A 280 17.81 -4.00 -0.84
N ILE A 281 17.05 -4.35 0.22
CA ILE A 281 15.92 -3.55 0.68
C ILE A 281 16.37 -2.20 1.27
N ASP A 282 17.56 -2.14 1.85
CA ASP A 282 18.15 -0.90 2.36
C ASP A 282 18.47 0.09 1.24
N ASP A 283 18.88 -0.40 0.06
CA ASP A 283 19.07 0.45 -1.13
C ASP A 283 17.75 1.07 -1.60
N LEU A 284 16.66 0.28 -1.59
CA LEU A 284 15.32 0.80 -1.89
C LEU A 284 14.86 1.84 -0.87
N ILE A 285 15.11 1.59 0.43
CA ILE A 285 14.80 2.54 1.51
C ILE A 285 15.52 3.86 1.28
N LYS A 286 16.83 3.84 1.04
CA LYS A 286 17.61 5.05 0.77
C LYS A 286 17.08 5.80 -0.46
N THR A 287 16.77 5.08 -1.54
CA THR A 287 16.22 5.66 -2.75
C THR A 287 14.89 6.39 -2.48
N VAL A 288 13.99 5.79 -1.69
CA VAL A 288 12.72 6.42 -1.32
C VAL A 288 12.95 7.62 -0.41
N LEU A 289 13.82 7.52 0.61
CA LEU A 289 14.14 8.63 1.51
C LEU A 289 14.69 9.86 0.76
N GLU A 290 15.50 9.63 -0.27
CA GLU A 290 16.03 10.72 -1.11
C GLU A 290 14.92 11.41 -1.92
N ARG A 291 13.91 10.67 -2.38
CA ARG A 291 12.95 11.09 -3.39
C ARG A 291 11.57 11.48 -2.87
N ILE A 292 11.23 11.08 -1.63
CA ILE A 292 9.93 11.42 -1.01
C ILE A 292 9.83 12.91 -0.63
#